data_999e250a660b36efabf9af482e7864ed
#
_entry.id   999e250a660b36efabf9af482e7864ed
#
_cell.length_a   1.000
_cell.length_b   1.000
_cell.length_c   1.000
_cell.angle_alpha   90.00
_cell.angle_beta   90.00
_cell.angle_gamma   90.00
#
_symmetry.space_group_name_H-M   'P 1'
#
loop_
_entity.id
_entity.type
_entity.pdbx_description
1 polymer ?
#
loop_
_entity_poly.entity_id
_entity_poly.type
_entity_poly.pdbx_seq_one_letter_code
_entity_poly.pdbx_strand_id
1 'polypeptide(L)'
;SQTVDFHKYFSRHSETIQSGLDAEIDCFTDSPEMVADAAREAYEHKMITEEQIDRALRNHFRVMLRLGLFEGRNPYANIGLDAVNTRENQELVRKVTAESVVLLKNDGILPLSVDNIRSGKKKLAVIGPLSDVWYKDWYSGVPPYTVTPSEGVCHALNAPVERVVLEEGECVVKIKLADGKYLGILEDGQTAGAVEESLAESFQMDFWGDGKVTLQAKSNHRLLRTEDDESIGQTGTVRAISEEAFGWFVKEIFYLTERSELQSWDQKPLYIDAQGRLRKDMGEASIKTEEEFTRKKMD
;
A
#
# COMPACT_ATOMS: atom_id res chain seq x y z
N SER A 1 -16.66 -11.23 6.89
CA SER A 1 -16.77 -10.67 5.52
C SER A 1 -15.80 -11.32 4.53
N GLN A 2 -14.53 -11.56 4.89
CA GLN A 2 -13.53 -12.09 3.94
C GLN A 2 -13.98 -13.38 3.24
N THR A 3 -14.53 -14.34 3.99
CA THR A 3 -14.91 -15.65 3.45
C THR A 3 -16.18 -15.63 2.60
N VAL A 4 -17.07 -14.65 2.77
CA VAL A 4 -18.32 -14.49 2.03
C VAL A 4 -18.19 -13.42 0.95
N ASP A 5 -17.83 -12.18 1.34
CA ASP A 5 -17.94 -11.03 0.45
C ASP A 5 -16.78 -10.97 -0.56
N PHE A 6 -15.56 -11.36 -0.16
CA PHE A 6 -14.37 -11.29 -1.01
C PHE A 6 -14.01 -12.63 -1.65
N HIS A 7 -13.79 -13.65 -0.84
CA HIS A 7 -13.34 -14.97 -1.36
C HIS A 7 -14.46 -15.84 -1.90
N LYS A 8 -15.73 -15.51 -1.61
CA LYS A 8 -16.90 -16.28 -2.04
C LYS A 8 -16.82 -17.76 -1.67
N TYR A 9 -16.13 -18.08 -0.56
CA TYR A 9 -15.95 -19.43 -0.09
C TYR A 9 -17.24 -20.01 0.53
N PHE A 10 -17.94 -19.17 1.32
CA PHE A 10 -19.26 -19.48 1.83
C PHE A 10 -20.32 -18.59 1.17
N SER A 11 -21.58 -19.05 1.19
CA SER A 11 -22.72 -18.29 0.68
C SER A 11 -23.32 -17.36 1.74
N ARG A 12 -23.12 -17.66 3.03
CA ARG A 12 -23.69 -16.93 4.16
C ARG A 12 -22.67 -16.73 5.28
N HIS A 13 -22.83 -15.64 6.01
CA HIS A 13 -21.99 -15.36 7.18
C HIS A 13 -22.17 -16.36 8.32
N SER A 14 -23.38 -16.96 8.48
CA SER A 14 -23.65 -18.04 9.43
C SER A 14 -22.78 -19.28 9.21
N GLU A 15 -22.45 -19.62 7.97
CA GLU A 15 -21.52 -20.72 7.64
C GLU A 15 -20.08 -20.39 8.09
N THR A 16 -19.69 -19.10 8.01
CA THR A 16 -18.41 -18.62 8.55
C THR A 16 -18.34 -18.79 10.06
N ILE A 17 -19.42 -18.43 10.77
CA ILE A 17 -19.49 -18.60 12.24
C ILE A 17 -19.40 -20.06 12.62
N GLN A 18 -20.15 -20.93 11.96
CA GLN A 18 -20.10 -22.39 12.17
C GLN A 18 -18.68 -22.91 12.00
N SER A 19 -18.09 -22.66 10.83
CA SER A 19 -16.75 -23.16 10.51
C SER A 19 -15.67 -22.62 11.47
N GLY A 20 -15.81 -21.36 11.89
CA GLY A 20 -14.91 -20.76 12.86
C GLY A 20 -15.00 -21.42 14.23
N LEU A 21 -16.21 -21.64 14.75
CA LEU A 21 -16.44 -22.31 16.05
C LEU A 21 -16.03 -23.79 16.01
N ASP A 22 -16.22 -24.48 14.87
CA ASP A 22 -15.75 -25.86 14.66
C ASP A 22 -14.21 -25.92 14.68
N ALA A 23 -13.53 -24.88 14.16
CA ALA A 23 -12.09 -24.73 14.20
C ALA A 23 -11.58 -24.13 15.54
N GLU A 24 -12.43 -24.01 16.55
CA GLU A 24 -12.10 -23.45 17.87
C GLU A 24 -11.66 -21.97 17.88
N ILE A 25 -12.12 -21.19 16.91
CA ILE A 25 -11.96 -19.73 16.94
C ILE A 25 -12.89 -19.15 18.01
N ASP A 26 -12.35 -18.34 18.90
CA ASP A 26 -13.07 -17.79 20.05
C ASP A 26 -13.56 -16.34 19.84
N CYS A 27 -13.04 -15.64 18.82
CA CYS A 27 -13.37 -14.24 18.57
C CYS A 27 -13.37 -13.95 17.06
N PHE A 28 -14.38 -13.21 16.61
CA PHE A 28 -14.50 -12.75 15.22
C PHE A 28 -14.28 -11.24 15.18
N THR A 29 -13.48 -10.77 14.22
CA THR A 29 -13.01 -9.38 14.13
C THR A 29 -13.76 -8.53 13.11
N ASP A 30 -14.87 -9.02 12.58
CA ASP A 30 -15.75 -8.26 11.69
C ASP A 30 -16.70 -7.31 12.47
N SER A 31 -17.61 -6.61 11.77
CA SER A 31 -18.61 -5.74 12.40
C SER A 31 -19.39 -6.52 13.48
N PRO A 32 -19.50 -5.97 14.70
CA PRO A 32 -20.21 -6.64 15.80
C PRO A 32 -21.65 -7.01 15.44
N GLU A 33 -22.35 -6.14 14.71
CA GLU A 33 -23.74 -6.34 14.29
C GLU A 33 -23.84 -7.53 13.34
N MET A 34 -22.98 -7.56 12.30
CA MET A 34 -22.96 -8.66 11.33
C MET A 34 -22.61 -10.00 12.00
N VAL A 35 -21.63 -10.00 12.90
CA VAL A 35 -21.24 -11.22 13.65
C VAL A 35 -22.37 -11.70 14.53
N ALA A 36 -23.04 -10.79 15.25
CA ALA A 36 -24.17 -11.15 16.13
C ALA A 36 -25.36 -11.71 15.33
N ASP A 37 -25.70 -11.11 14.20
CA ASP A 37 -26.80 -11.58 13.36
C ASP A 37 -26.47 -12.93 12.71
N ALA A 38 -25.24 -13.11 12.22
CA ALA A 38 -24.77 -14.37 11.66
C ALA A 38 -24.74 -15.49 12.73
N ALA A 39 -24.32 -15.18 13.95
CA ALA A 39 -24.31 -16.14 15.05
C ALA A 39 -25.74 -16.52 15.48
N ARG A 40 -26.67 -15.57 15.51
CA ARG A 40 -28.09 -15.82 15.79
C ARG A 40 -28.69 -16.74 14.71
N GLU A 41 -28.47 -16.41 13.42
CA GLU A 41 -28.91 -17.25 12.31
C GLU A 41 -28.35 -18.68 12.44
N ALA A 42 -27.04 -18.80 12.69
CA ALA A 42 -26.40 -20.12 12.85
C ALA A 42 -27.01 -20.93 14.01
N TYR A 43 -27.32 -20.29 15.13
CA TYR A 43 -27.92 -20.94 16.30
C TYR A 43 -29.36 -21.37 16.02
N GLU A 44 -30.21 -20.49 15.47
CA GLU A 44 -31.60 -20.77 15.13
C GLU A 44 -31.74 -21.93 14.14
N HIS A 45 -30.79 -22.02 13.17
CA HIS A 45 -30.73 -23.12 12.20
C HIS A 45 -29.98 -24.36 12.71
N LYS A 46 -29.61 -24.40 13.99
CA LYS A 46 -28.89 -25.52 14.63
C LYS A 46 -27.56 -25.87 13.95
N MET A 47 -26.92 -24.88 13.35
CA MET A 47 -25.58 -25.02 12.76
C MET A 47 -24.49 -24.99 13.83
N ILE A 48 -24.73 -24.34 14.95
CA ILE A 48 -23.86 -24.24 16.12
C ILE A 48 -24.60 -24.62 17.38
N THR A 49 -23.86 -24.98 18.42
CA THR A 49 -24.40 -25.41 19.73
C THR A 49 -24.07 -24.38 20.80
N GLU A 50 -24.85 -24.39 21.86
CA GLU A 50 -24.58 -23.58 23.06
C GLU A 50 -23.22 -23.92 23.68
N GLU A 51 -22.81 -25.20 23.64
CA GLU A 51 -21.51 -25.63 24.14
C GLU A 51 -20.34 -25.00 23.38
N GLN A 52 -20.46 -24.81 22.05
CA GLN A 52 -19.45 -24.13 21.22
C GLN A 52 -19.38 -22.66 21.60
N ILE A 53 -20.52 -22.00 21.78
CA ILE A 53 -20.59 -20.60 22.20
C ILE A 53 -19.96 -20.45 23.60
N ASP A 54 -20.35 -21.30 24.56
CA ASP A 54 -19.80 -21.27 25.90
C ASP A 54 -18.30 -21.51 25.97
N ARG A 55 -17.78 -22.40 25.14
CA ARG A 55 -16.34 -22.61 25.01
C ARG A 55 -15.62 -21.34 24.56
N ALA A 56 -16.09 -20.71 23.47
CA ALA A 56 -15.52 -19.49 22.95
C ALA A 56 -15.57 -18.36 23.97
N LEU A 57 -16.73 -18.13 24.63
CA LEU A 57 -16.89 -17.14 25.66
C LEU A 57 -15.97 -17.39 26.86
N ARG A 58 -15.87 -18.64 27.32
CA ARG A 58 -15.00 -19.03 28.45
C ARG A 58 -13.53 -18.73 28.14
N ASN A 59 -13.07 -19.01 26.94
CA ASN A 59 -11.71 -18.72 26.53
C ASN A 59 -11.47 -17.21 26.42
N HIS A 60 -12.40 -16.48 25.85
CA HIS A 60 -12.34 -15.02 25.73
C HIS A 60 -12.30 -14.34 27.10
N PHE A 61 -13.25 -14.67 27.98
CA PHE A 61 -13.30 -14.11 29.34
C PHE A 61 -12.09 -14.51 30.20
N ARG A 62 -11.52 -15.70 30.01
CA ARG A 62 -10.27 -16.10 30.67
C ARG A 62 -9.13 -15.14 30.36
N VAL A 63 -8.99 -14.71 29.07
CA VAL A 63 -7.99 -13.73 28.68
C VAL A 63 -8.31 -12.37 29.32
N MET A 64 -9.53 -11.92 29.25
CA MET A 64 -9.97 -10.65 29.86
C MET A 64 -9.71 -10.59 31.36
N LEU A 65 -10.00 -11.69 32.09
CA LEU A 65 -9.72 -11.83 33.54
C LEU A 65 -8.22 -11.76 33.82
N ARG A 66 -7.39 -12.47 33.03
CA ARG A 66 -5.92 -12.42 33.17
C ARG A 66 -5.33 -11.03 32.91
N LEU A 67 -5.97 -10.26 32.04
CA LEU A 67 -5.61 -8.85 31.77
C LEU A 67 -6.11 -7.88 32.87
N GLY A 68 -6.88 -8.37 33.86
CA GLY A 68 -7.40 -7.53 34.94
C GLY A 68 -8.54 -6.60 34.52
N LEU A 69 -9.22 -6.86 33.40
CA LEU A 69 -10.25 -5.96 32.85
C LEU A 69 -11.49 -5.87 33.76
N PHE A 70 -11.75 -6.86 34.62
CA PHE A 70 -12.89 -6.90 35.50
C PHE A 70 -12.59 -6.48 36.95
N GLU A 71 -11.31 -6.38 37.34
CA GLU A 71 -10.93 -6.18 38.74
C GLU A 71 -10.65 -4.71 39.11
N GLY A 72 -10.76 -3.79 38.18
CA GLY A 72 -10.42 -2.39 38.40
C GLY A 72 -8.93 -2.12 38.73
N ARG A 73 -8.10 -3.15 38.71
CA ARG A 73 -6.66 -3.12 38.95
C ARG A 73 -5.89 -3.55 37.69
N ASN A 74 -5.98 -2.72 36.66
CA ASN A 74 -5.13 -2.94 35.50
C ASN A 74 -3.71 -2.39 35.80
N PRO A 75 -2.67 -3.23 35.88
CA PRO A 75 -1.31 -2.76 36.13
C PRO A 75 -0.78 -1.79 35.06
N TYR A 76 -1.43 -1.76 33.91
CA TYR A 76 -1.09 -0.89 32.78
C TYR A 76 -1.96 0.36 32.68
N ALA A 77 -2.93 0.57 33.58
CA ALA A 77 -3.86 1.69 33.54
C ALA A 77 -3.19 3.08 33.62
N ASN A 78 -1.99 3.13 34.19
CA ASN A 78 -1.24 4.37 34.35
C ASN A 78 -0.19 4.58 33.23
N ILE A 79 -0.14 3.70 32.22
CA ILE A 79 0.75 3.90 31.07
C ILE A 79 0.05 4.85 30.08
N GLY A 80 0.50 6.10 30.05
CA GLY A 80 0.00 7.13 29.16
C GLY A 80 0.79 7.28 27.86
N LEU A 81 0.46 8.32 27.12
CA LEU A 81 1.14 8.64 25.85
C LEU A 81 2.63 8.99 26.03
N ASP A 82 3.05 9.37 27.22
CA ASP A 82 4.44 9.62 27.61
C ASP A 82 5.33 8.36 27.52
N ALA A 83 4.71 7.16 27.56
CA ALA A 83 5.42 5.90 27.34
C ALA A 83 5.65 5.57 25.85
N VAL A 84 5.02 6.33 24.92
CA VAL A 84 5.17 6.14 23.49
C VAL A 84 6.40 6.89 22.99
N ASN A 85 7.23 6.23 22.18
CA ASN A 85 8.39 6.83 21.53
C ASN A 85 9.42 7.43 22.52
N THR A 86 9.61 6.80 23.68
CA THR A 86 10.66 7.20 24.61
C THR A 86 12.05 7.00 23.97
N ARG A 87 13.07 7.66 24.54
CA ARG A 87 14.43 7.54 24.05
C ARG A 87 14.92 6.07 24.09
N GLU A 88 14.60 5.34 25.14
CA GLU A 88 14.93 3.91 25.26
C GLU A 88 14.28 3.10 24.15
N ASN A 89 13.00 3.39 23.83
CA ASN A 89 12.29 2.72 22.74
C ASN A 89 12.90 3.05 21.38
N GLN A 90 13.30 4.29 21.13
CA GLN A 90 13.99 4.69 19.91
C GLN A 90 15.34 3.96 19.73
N GLU A 91 16.13 3.90 20.81
CA GLU A 91 17.42 3.18 20.81
C GLU A 91 17.22 1.67 20.60
N LEU A 92 16.20 1.09 21.21
CA LEU A 92 15.82 -0.31 21.01
C LEU A 92 15.41 -0.59 19.57
N VAL A 93 14.52 0.22 19.00
CA VAL A 93 14.06 0.09 17.59
C VAL A 93 15.26 0.17 16.65
N ARG A 94 16.13 1.15 16.84
CA ARG A 94 17.33 1.30 16.03
C ARG A 94 18.25 0.06 16.12
N LYS A 95 18.43 -0.47 17.31
CA LYS A 95 19.23 -1.68 17.53
C LYS A 95 18.62 -2.89 16.81
N VAL A 96 17.33 -3.13 17.00
CA VAL A 96 16.60 -4.24 16.35
C VAL A 96 16.69 -4.12 14.83
N THR A 97 16.48 -2.92 14.29
CA THR A 97 16.59 -2.67 12.85
C THR A 97 18.00 -2.96 12.34
N ALA A 98 19.03 -2.50 13.05
CA ALA A 98 20.41 -2.77 12.65
C ALA A 98 20.76 -4.27 12.69
N GLU A 99 20.25 -5.00 13.67
CA GLU A 99 20.46 -6.45 13.80
C GLU A 99 19.64 -7.27 12.78
N SER A 100 18.57 -6.69 12.21
CA SER A 100 17.76 -7.35 11.16
C SER A 100 18.40 -7.28 9.76
N VAL A 101 19.37 -6.40 9.55
CA VAL A 101 20.04 -6.24 8.24
C VAL A 101 21.00 -7.39 8.01
N VAL A 102 20.84 -8.09 6.88
CA VAL A 102 21.69 -9.22 6.49
C VAL A 102 22.66 -8.79 5.38
N LEU A 103 23.94 -8.92 5.65
CA LEU A 103 25.00 -8.67 4.67
C LEU A 103 25.19 -9.89 3.78
N LEU A 104 24.66 -9.87 2.56
CA LEU A 104 24.72 -11.00 1.62
C LEU A 104 26.08 -11.14 0.95
N LYS A 105 26.77 -10.02 0.67
CA LYS A 105 28.08 -10.00 0.02
C LYS A 105 28.87 -8.77 0.45
N ASN A 106 30.18 -8.94 0.67
CA ASN A 106 31.12 -7.84 0.91
C ASN A 106 32.49 -8.19 0.35
N ASP A 107 32.89 -7.47 -0.67
CA ASP A 107 34.22 -7.62 -1.29
C ASP A 107 35.26 -6.70 -0.62
N GLY A 108 35.11 -6.41 0.67
CA GLY A 108 36.03 -5.62 1.49
C GLY A 108 35.79 -4.11 1.48
N ILE A 109 34.66 -3.63 0.92
CA ILE A 109 34.29 -2.20 0.96
C ILE A 109 33.71 -1.79 2.33
N LEU A 110 33.03 -2.70 3.00
CA LEU A 110 32.47 -2.48 4.34
C LEU A 110 33.39 -3.06 5.42
N PRO A 111 33.49 -2.39 6.59
CA PRO A 111 32.85 -1.13 6.96
C PRO A 111 33.42 0.08 6.24
N LEU A 112 32.58 1.08 5.98
CA LEU A 112 33.03 2.35 5.40
C LEU A 112 33.93 3.09 6.36
N SER A 113 35.01 3.69 5.83
CA SER A 113 35.87 4.58 6.62
C SER A 113 35.21 5.94 6.81
N VAL A 114 34.57 6.15 7.95
CA VAL A 114 33.91 7.41 8.32
C VAL A 114 34.88 8.59 8.26
N ASP A 115 36.13 8.41 8.74
CA ASP A 115 37.18 9.45 8.73
C ASP A 115 37.55 9.88 7.31
N ASN A 116 37.61 8.95 6.37
CA ASN A 116 37.89 9.29 4.97
C ASN A 116 36.76 10.09 4.31
N ILE A 117 35.52 9.85 4.71
CA ILE A 117 34.37 10.60 4.22
C ILE A 117 34.34 11.98 4.86
N ARG A 118 34.48 12.07 6.19
CA ARG A 118 34.49 13.35 6.92
C ARG A 118 35.62 14.27 6.47
N SER A 119 36.81 13.73 6.23
CA SER A 119 37.97 14.50 5.77
C SER A 119 37.93 14.87 4.28
N GLY A 120 36.95 14.37 3.53
CA GLY A 120 36.82 14.64 2.09
C GLY A 120 37.72 13.84 1.19
N LYS A 121 38.43 12.85 1.72
CA LYS A 121 39.21 11.92 0.92
C LYS A 121 38.32 11.02 0.05
N LYS A 122 37.10 10.73 0.53
CA LYS A 122 36.06 10.00 -0.21
C LYS A 122 34.72 10.72 -0.09
N LYS A 123 33.89 10.60 -1.11
CA LYS A 123 32.48 10.95 -1.07
C LYS A 123 31.66 9.68 -1.01
N LEU A 124 30.48 9.75 -0.40
CA LEU A 124 29.48 8.69 -0.41
C LEU A 124 28.29 9.17 -1.26
N ALA A 125 27.87 8.33 -2.19
CA ALA A 125 26.66 8.58 -2.96
C ALA A 125 25.53 7.66 -2.47
N VAL A 126 24.34 8.23 -2.25
CA VAL A 126 23.09 7.50 -2.01
C VAL A 126 22.27 7.66 -3.28
N ILE A 127 22.04 6.55 -3.99
CA ILE A 127 21.54 6.59 -5.37
C ILE A 127 20.27 5.76 -5.48
N GLY A 128 19.28 6.28 -6.17
CA GLY A 128 18.06 5.59 -6.55
C GLY A 128 16.78 6.30 -6.09
N PRO A 129 15.62 5.87 -6.62
CA PRO A 129 14.33 6.53 -6.34
C PRO A 129 13.91 6.44 -4.86
N LEU A 130 14.51 5.53 -4.09
CA LEU A 130 14.25 5.38 -2.65
C LEU A 130 15.32 6.02 -1.77
N SER A 131 16.25 6.78 -2.35
CA SER A 131 17.41 7.33 -1.64
C SER A 131 17.03 8.38 -0.60
N ASP A 132 15.96 9.13 -0.84
CA ASP A 132 15.46 10.19 0.07
C ASP A 132 13.95 10.10 0.33
N VAL A 133 13.40 8.92 0.31
CA VAL A 133 11.97 8.68 0.50
C VAL A 133 11.76 7.71 1.64
N TRP A 134 10.73 7.97 2.44
CA TRP A 134 10.15 7.05 3.40
C TRP A 134 8.73 6.72 2.97
N TYR A 135 8.43 5.42 2.85
CA TYR A 135 7.09 4.93 2.53
C TYR A 135 6.48 4.24 3.74
N LYS A 136 5.21 4.51 3.98
CA LYS A 136 4.43 3.78 4.97
C LYS A 136 3.62 2.68 4.30
N ASP A 137 3.43 1.58 5.00
CA ASP A 137 2.47 0.55 4.63
C ASP A 137 1.13 0.75 5.36
N TRP A 138 0.20 -0.15 5.11
CA TRP A 138 -1.11 -0.13 5.76
C TRP A 138 -1.03 -0.19 7.29
N TYR A 139 0.00 -0.83 7.84
CA TYR A 139 0.16 -1.07 9.27
C TYR A 139 1.09 -0.06 9.96
N SER A 140 1.72 0.82 9.24
CA SER A 140 2.72 1.77 9.79
C SER A 140 2.14 2.76 10.80
N GLY A 141 0.84 3.03 10.77
CA GLY A 141 0.23 4.08 11.59
C GLY A 141 0.75 5.48 11.23
N VAL A 142 0.77 6.37 12.21
CA VAL A 142 1.30 7.73 12.07
C VAL A 142 2.58 7.82 12.91
N PRO A 143 3.77 7.75 12.29
CA PRO A 143 5.01 7.87 13.03
C PRO A 143 5.20 9.32 13.53
N PRO A 144 5.82 9.51 14.70
CA PRO A 144 6.11 10.84 15.24
C PRO A 144 7.20 11.58 14.44
N TYR A 145 8.03 10.85 13.71
CA TYR A 145 9.04 11.35 12.77
C TYR A 145 9.42 10.23 11.81
N THR A 146 10.02 10.60 10.70
CA THR A 146 10.59 9.68 9.71
C THR A 146 12.08 9.97 9.55
N VAL A 147 12.84 8.98 9.07
CA VAL A 147 14.23 9.14 8.69
C VAL A 147 14.43 8.45 7.35
N THR A 148 14.77 9.22 6.33
CA THR A 148 15.08 8.67 5.01
C THR A 148 16.47 8.01 4.98
N PRO A 149 16.77 7.15 3.99
CA PRO A 149 18.11 6.56 3.87
C PRO A 149 19.23 7.61 3.79
N SER A 150 19.05 8.70 3.05
CA SER A 150 20.03 9.79 2.93
C SER A 150 20.24 10.50 4.27
N GLU A 151 19.16 10.84 4.97
CA GLU A 151 19.21 11.46 6.31
C GLU A 151 19.92 10.54 7.31
N GLY A 152 19.58 9.25 7.32
CA GLY A 152 20.21 8.26 8.20
C GLY A 152 21.72 8.13 7.95
N VAL A 153 22.15 8.17 6.70
CA VAL A 153 23.57 8.19 6.33
C VAL A 153 24.24 9.47 6.80
N CYS A 154 23.66 10.64 6.55
CA CYS A 154 24.20 11.93 7.01
C CYS A 154 24.34 11.97 8.52
N HIS A 155 23.32 11.53 9.27
CA HIS A 155 23.37 11.45 10.73
C HIS A 155 24.46 10.51 11.24
N ALA A 156 24.57 9.32 10.65
CA ALA A 156 25.57 8.32 11.07
C ALA A 156 27.00 8.79 10.80
N LEU A 157 27.22 9.46 9.67
CA LEU A 157 28.52 9.98 9.31
C LEU A 157 28.87 11.26 10.07
N ASN A 158 27.90 12.02 10.55
CA ASN A 158 28.07 13.39 11.05
C ASN A 158 29.01 14.19 10.12
N ALA A 159 28.77 14.07 8.82
CA ALA A 159 29.59 14.68 7.78
C ALA A 159 28.88 15.91 7.19
N PRO A 160 29.63 16.90 6.67
CA PRO A 160 29.03 17.97 5.89
C PRO A 160 28.24 17.41 4.70
N VAL A 161 27.11 18.06 4.36
CA VAL A 161 26.19 17.58 3.30
C VAL A 161 26.90 17.38 1.96
N GLU A 162 27.88 18.22 1.62
CA GLU A 162 28.68 18.08 0.41
C GLU A 162 29.54 16.81 0.32
N ARG A 163 29.63 16.02 1.41
CA ARG A 163 30.30 14.71 1.44
C ARG A 163 29.36 13.55 1.08
N VAL A 164 28.06 13.81 1.12
CA VAL A 164 27.02 12.86 0.74
C VAL A 164 26.34 13.41 -0.51
N VAL A 165 26.44 12.68 -1.60
CA VAL A 165 25.79 13.03 -2.87
C VAL A 165 24.50 12.23 -2.98
N LEU A 166 23.40 12.92 -3.16
CA LEU A 166 22.09 12.33 -3.39
C LEU A 166 21.79 12.34 -4.88
N GLU A 167 21.46 11.17 -5.43
CA GLU A 167 21.05 10.99 -6.81
C GLU A 167 19.78 10.15 -6.84
N GLU A 168 18.65 10.76 -6.94
CA GLU A 168 17.34 10.08 -6.89
C GLU A 168 17.08 9.20 -8.13
N GLY A 169 17.77 9.47 -9.22
CA GLY A 169 17.63 8.68 -10.43
C GLY A 169 16.30 8.92 -11.12
N GLU A 170 15.96 10.19 -11.35
CA GLU A 170 14.72 10.55 -12.05
C GLU A 170 14.61 9.87 -13.41
N CYS A 171 13.51 9.15 -13.62
CA CYS A 171 13.09 8.64 -14.92
C CYS A 171 11.84 9.40 -15.35
N VAL A 172 12.02 10.43 -16.20
CA VAL A 172 10.90 11.22 -16.72
C VAL A 172 10.53 10.73 -18.10
N VAL A 173 9.27 10.32 -18.27
CA VAL A 173 8.77 9.73 -19.51
C VAL A 173 7.54 10.48 -20.04
N LYS A 174 7.34 10.43 -21.36
CA LYS A 174 6.07 10.69 -22.04
C LYS A 174 5.57 9.38 -22.61
N ILE A 175 4.30 9.07 -22.42
CA ILE A 175 3.70 7.81 -22.84
C ILE A 175 2.96 8.04 -24.15
N LYS A 176 3.43 7.42 -25.23
CA LYS A 176 2.79 7.47 -26.54
C LYS A 176 1.79 6.34 -26.68
N LEU A 177 0.61 6.66 -27.16
CA LEU A 177 -0.48 5.70 -27.39
C LEU A 177 -0.36 5.10 -28.81
N ALA A 178 -0.96 3.93 -29.02
CA ALA A 178 -0.91 3.22 -30.29
C ALA A 178 -1.52 3.98 -31.48
N ASP A 179 -2.43 4.92 -31.21
CA ASP A 179 -3.03 5.80 -32.25
C ASP A 179 -2.19 7.03 -32.57
N GLY A 180 -1.00 7.15 -31.96
CA GLY A 180 -0.08 8.27 -32.17
C GLY A 180 -0.28 9.44 -31.22
N LYS A 181 -1.35 9.48 -30.45
CA LYS A 181 -1.57 10.45 -29.37
C LYS A 181 -0.68 10.13 -28.18
N TYR A 182 -0.75 10.98 -27.16
CA TYR A 182 0.02 10.83 -25.93
C TYR A 182 -0.91 10.78 -24.71
N LEU A 183 -0.43 10.19 -23.63
CA LEU A 183 -1.08 10.28 -22.34
C LEU A 183 -0.84 11.67 -21.76
N GLY A 184 -1.92 12.32 -21.31
CA GLY A 184 -1.89 13.62 -20.68
C GLY A 184 -2.90 13.69 -19.54
N ILE A 185 -2.94 14.84 -18.87
CA ILE A 185 -3.99 15.18 -17.91
C ILE A 185 -5.01 16.04 -18.63
N LEU A 186 -6.29 15.65 -18.55
CA LEU A 186 -7.38 16.34 -19.21
C LEU A 186 -7.70 17.68 -18.53
N GLU A 187 -8.64 18.46 -19.10
CA GLU A 187 -8.97 19.82 -18.65
C GLU A 187 -9.46 19.91 -17.18
N ASP A 188 -9.90 18.82 -16.58
CA ASP A 188 -10.25 18.75 -15.16
C ASP A 188 -9.04 18.76 -14.22
N GLY A 189 -7.82 18.74 -14.77
CA GLY A 189 -6.57 18.78 -14.04
C GLY A 189 -6.21 17.48 -13.29
N GLN A 190 -6.98 16.41 -13.49
CA GLN A 190 -6.81 15.15 -12.73
C GLN A 190 -6.96 13.90 -13.58
N THR A 191 -7.92 13.85 -14.50
CA THR A 191 -8.19 12.64 -15.29
C THR A 191 -7.10 12.41 -16.31
N ALA A 192 -6.51 11.22 -16.31
CA ALA A 192 -5.57 10.81 -17.35
C ALA A 192 -6.33 10.45 -18.63
N GLY A 193 -5.79 10.85 -19.79
CA GLY A 193 -6.44 10.59 -21.06
C GLY A 193 -5.58 10.88 -22.28
N ALA A 194 -6.14 10.61 -23.47
CA ALA A 194 -5.46 10.81 -24.74
C ALA A 194 -5.47 12.29 -25.16
N VAL A 195 -4.31 12.83 -25.41
CA VAL A 195 -4.10 14.23 -25.82
C VAL A 195 -3.16 14.31 -27.03
N GLU A 196 -3.09 15.47 -27.68
CA GLU A 196 -2.10 15.75 -28.71
C GLU A 196 -0.69 15.89 -28.11
N GLU A 197 0.35 15.66 -28.90
CA GLU A 197 1.75 15.67 -28.44
C GLU A 197 2.13 16.96 -27.68
N SER A 198 1.61 18.11 -28.11
CA SER A 198 1.88 19.41 -27.47
C SER A 198 1.31 19.51 -26.04
N LEU A 199 0.35 18.67 -25.70
CA LEU A 199 -0.31 18.60 -24.38
C LEU A 199 0.12 17.35 -23.60
N ALA A 200 1.08 16.58 -24.12
CA ALA A 200 1.57 15.36 -23.48
C ALA A 200 2.13 15.65 -22.10
N GLU A 201 1.62 14.93 -21.09
CA GLU A 201 2.14 14.99 -19.72
C GLU A 201 3.52 14.34 -19.62
N SER A 202 4.34 14.89 -18.75
CA SER A 202 5.61 14.29 -18.36
C SER A 202 5.43 13.60 -17.01
N PHE A 203 5.66 12.30 -16.97
CA PHE A 203 5.52 11.52 -15.75
C PHE A 203 6.88 11.17 -15.16
N GLN A 204 7.05 11.41 -13.86
CA GLN A 204 8.08 10.74 -13.09
C GLN A 204 7.69 9.28 -12.97
N MET A 205 8.53 8.38 -13.44
CA MET A 205 8.32 6.93 -13.34
C MET A 205 9.29 6.34 -12.32
N ASP A 206 8.77 5.75 -11.25
CA ASP A 206 9.57 5.05 -10.26
C ASP A 206 9.37 3.54 -10.40
N PHE A 207 10.47 2.80 -10.39
CA PHE A 207 10.49 1.35 -10.56
C PHE A 207 10.56 0.64 -9.22
N TRP A 208 9.62 -0.28 -8.97
CA TRP A 208 9.49 -1.05 -7.73
C TRP A 208 9.94 -2.51 -7.87
N GLY A 209 10.47 -2.88 -9.02
CA GLY A 209 10.82 -4.26 -9.37
C GLY A 209 9.64 -5.05 -9.98
N ASP A 210 9.95 -6.18 -10.62
CA ASP A 210 8.97 -7.09 -11.23
C ASP A 210 7.99 -6.40 -12.19
N GLY A 211 8.45 -5.39 -12.94
CA GLY A 211 7.61 -4.60 -13.85
C GLY A 211 6.65 -3.62 -13.17
N LYS A 212 6.70 -3.49 -11.85
CA LYS A 212 5.86 -2.54 -11.10
C LYS A 212 6.42 -1.14 -11.21
N VAL A 213 5.55 -0.18 -11.51
CA VAL A 213 5.90 1.24 -11.62
C VAL A 213 4.82 2.11 -10.97
N THR A 214 5.23 3.28 -10.48
CA THR A 214 4.33 4.41 -10.22
C THR A 214 4.57 5.51 -11.23
N LEU A 215 3.55 6.31 -11.50
CA LEU A 215 3.60 7.41 -12.46
C LEU A 215 3.09 8.68 -11.78
N GLN A 216 3.98 9.63 -11.51
CA GLN A 216 3.62 10.93 -10.96
C GLN A 216 3.56 11.97 -12.08
N ALA A 217 2.41 12.62 -12.26
CA ALA A 217 2.27 13.71 -13.20
C ALA A 217 3.08 14.94 -12.72
N LYS A 218 3.95 15.47 -13.58
CA LYS A 218 4.76 16.67 -13.23
C LYS A 218 3.92 17.93 -13.10
N SER A 219 2.78 18.00 -13.79
CA SER A 219 1.89 19.18 -13.79
C SER A 219 1.22 19.44 -12.44
N ASN A 220 0.84 18.39 -11.70
CA ASN A 220 0.12 18.51 -10.42
C ASN A 220 0.79 17.79 -9.25
N HIS A 221 1.93 17.13 -9.48
CA HIS A 221 2.70 16.37 -8.48
C HIS A 221 1.89 15.25 -7.79
N ARG A 222 0.92 14.65 -8.52
CA ARG A 222 0.10 13.55 -8.01
C ARG A 222 0.40 12.27 -8.76
N LEU A 223 0.36 11.15 -8.03
CA LEU A 223 0.45 9.82 -8.62
C LEU A 223 -0.84 9.49 -9.36
N LEU A 224 -0.70 8.82 -10.50
CA LEU A 224 -1.82 8.17 -11.14
C LEU A 224 -2.37 7.07 -10.23
N ARG A 225 -3.69 6.99 -10.16
CA ARG A 225 -4.44 6.00 -9.40
C ARG A 225 -5.63 5.49 -10.21
N THR A 226 -5.90 4.19 -10.13
CA THR A 226 -7.11 3.60 -10.70
C THR A 226 -8.26 3.72 -9.70
N GLU A 227 -9.36 4.37 -10.09
CA GLU A 227 -10.59 4.46 -9.30
C GLU A 227 -11.56 3.35 -9.75
N ASP A 228 -11.53 2.20 -9.05
CA ASP A 228 -12.19 0.96 -9.46
C ASP A 228 -13.02 0.30 -8.33
N ASP A 229 -13.45 1.07 -7.34
CA ASP A 229 -14.35 0.60 -6.29
C ASP A 229 -15.82 0.75 -6.75
N GLU A 230 -16.38 -0.33 -7.26
CA GLU A 230 -17.76 -0.37 -7.74
C GLU A 230 -18.79 -0.07 -6.64
N SER A 231 -18.48 -0.36 -5.37
CA SER A 231 -19.38 -0.14 -4.23
C SER A 231 -19.70 1.33 -4.01
N ILE A 232 -18.80 2.22 -4.44
CA ILE A 232 -18.96 3.68 -4.39
C ILE A 232 -19.12 4.32 -5.78
N GLY A 233 -19.43 3.51 -6.80
CA GLY A 233 -19.72 3.98 -8.16
C GLY A 233 -18.49 4.34 -8.99
N GLN A 234 -17.30 3.92 -8.60
CA GLN A 234 -16.09 4.08 -9.41
C GLN A 234 -16.11 3.11 -10.61
N THR A 235 -15.58 3.55 -11.72
CA THR A 235 -15.74 2.86 -13.03
C THR A 235 -14.40 2.54 -13.69
N GLY A 236 -13.31 2.48 -12.93
CA GLY A 236 -11.99 2.17 -13.44
C GLY A 236 -11.25 3.34 -14.10
N THR A 237 -11.70 4.58 -13.91
CA THR A 237 -11.02 5.77 -14.43
C THR A 237 -9.68 5.95 -13.74
N VAL A 238 -8.64 6.28 -14.52
CA VAL A 238 -7.30 6.59 -14.00
C VAL A 238 -7.16 8.09 -13.82
N ARG A 239 -6.76 8.51 -12.61
CA ARG A 239 -6.64 9.94 -12.26
C ARG A 239 -5.33 10.22 -11.50
N ALA A 240 -4.75 11.39 -11.73
CA ALA A 240 -3.59 11.91 -11.02
C ALA A 240 -4.04 12.63 -9.73
N ILE A 241 -4.31 11.88 -8.66
CA ILE A 241 -4.93 12.39 -7.43
C ILE A 241 -4.22 11.99 -6.13
N SER A 242 -3.41 10.93 -6.12
CA SER A 242 -2.79 10.43 -4.90
C SER A 242 -1.50 11.19 -4.56
N GLU A 243 -1.32 11.49 -3.29
CA GLU A 243 -0.08 12.10 -2.76
C GLU A 243 1.02 11.05 -2.61
N GLU A 244 0.63 9.83 -2.28
CA GLU A 244 1.51 8.70 -2.04
C GLU A 244 0.87 7.39 -2.53
N ALA A 245 1.69 6.38 -2.78
CA ALA A 245 1.23 5.03 -3.05
C ALA A 245 0.89 4.35 -1.73
N PHE A 246 -0.40 4.24 -1.42
CA PHE A 246 -0.87 3.77 -0.12
C PHE A 246 -2.24 3.09 -0.18
N GLY A 247 -2.44 2.10 0.68
CA GLY A 247 -3.72 1.43 0.90
C GLY A 247 -3.59 -0.08 0.95
N TRP A 248 -4.71 -0.75 1.24
CA TRP A 248 -4.79 -2.22 1.22
C TRP A 248 -4.50 -2.77 -0.19
N PHE A 249 -5.13 -2.15 -1.19
CA PHE A 249 -4.80 -2.32 -2.59
C PHE A 249 -4.12 -1.04 -3.05
N VAL A 250 -2.83 -1.11 -3.39
CA VAL A 250 -2.07 0.06 -3.83
C VAL A 250 -2.40 0.33 -5.30
N LYS A 251 -3.49 1.06 -5.51
CA LYS A 251 -4.09 1.33 -6.83
C LYS A 251 -3.28 2.33 -7.67
N GLU A 252 -2.20 2.85 -7.11
CA GLU A 252 -1.19 3.70 -7.74
C GLU A 252 -0.11 2.89 -8.46
N ILE A 253 -0.03 1.58 -8.20
CA ILE A 253 0.89 0.69 -8.91
C ILE A 253 0.31 0.33 -10.27
N PHE A 254 1.17 0.39 -11.27
CA PHE A 254 0.92 -0.13 -12.61
C PHE A 254 1.97 -1.19 -12.95
N TYR A 255 1.64 -2.07 -13.88
CA TYR A 255 2.57 -3.07 -14.38
C TYR A 255 2.99 -2.70 -15.81
N LEU A 256 4.28 -2.52 -16.01
CA LEU A 256 4.88 -2.36 -17.34
C LEU A 256 5.35 -3.75 -17.81
N THR A 257 4.69 -4.29 -18.83
CA THR A 257 5.02 -5.59 -19.38
C THR A 257 6.28 -5.52 -20.26
N GLU A 258 6.87 -6.69 -20.58
CA GLU A 258 8.00 -6.79 -21.53
C GLU A 258 7.66 -6.26 -22.93
N ARG A 259 6.37 -6.14 -23.26
CA ARG A 259 5.88 -5.59 -24.53
C ARG A 259 5.60 -4.09 -24.46
N SER A 260 6.04 -3.42 -23.40
CA SER A 260 5.77 -2.00 -23.14
C SER A 260 4.27 -1.67 -23.03
N GLU A 261 3.45 -2.62 -22.59
CA GLU A 261 2.03 -2.42 -22.30
C GLU A 261 1.88 -2.05 -20.80
N LEU A 262 1.11 -1.02 -20.50
CA LEU A 262 0.81 -0.63 -19.13
C LEU A 262 -0.51 -1.30 -18.69
N GLN A 263 -0.49 -1.93 -17.52
CA GLN A 263 -1.64 -2.58 -16.90
C GLN A 263 -1.90 -1.97 -15.52
N SER A 264 -3.12 -2.10 -15.01
CA SER A 264 -3.49 -1.63 -13.67
C SER A 264 -2.85 -2.48 -12.57
N TRP A 265 -3.02 -2.03 -11.31
CA TRP A 265 -2.50 -2.68 -10.10
C TRP A 265 -2.85 -4.18 -9.97
N ASP A 266 -3.98 -4.62 -10.51
CA ASP A 266 -4.43 -6.02 -10.57
C ASP A 266 -4.20 -6.67 -11.94
N GLN A 267 -3.28 -6.11 -12.73
CA GLN A 267 -2.85 -6.59 -14.04
C GLN A 267 -3.97 -6.66 -15.09
N LYS A 268 -4.97 -5.79 -14.97
CA LYS A 268 -6.00 -5.65 -15.99
C LYS A 268 -5.57 -4.66 -17.08
N PRO A 269 -5.98 -4.90 -18.34
CA PRO A 269 -5.68 -3.97 -19.43
C PRO A 269 -6.20 -2.56 -19.17
N LEU A 270 -5.44 -1.56 -19.64
CA LEU A 270 -5.90 -0.18 -19.72
C LEU A 270 -6.30 0.14 -21.16
N TYR A 271 -7.26 1.03 -21.32
CA TYR A 271 -7.76 1.48 -22.62
C TYR A 271 -8.20 2.94 -22.58
N ILE A 272 -8.30 3.57 -23.74
CA ILE A 272 -8.89 4.91 -23.88
C ILE A 272 -10.35 4.76 -24.27
N ASP A 273 -11.26 5.33 -23.49
CA ASP A 273 -12.70 5.31 -23.76
C ASP A 273 -13.13 6.32 -24.85
N ALA A 274 -14.40 6.32 -25.22
CA ALA A 274 -14.94 7.21 -26.26
C ALA A 274 -14.83 8.70 -25.91
N GLN A 275 -14.70 9.03 -24.61
CA GLN A 275 -14.48 10.39 -24.12
C GLN A 275 -12.99 10.76 -24.01
N GLY A 276 -12.09 9.88 -24.45
CA GLY A 276 -10.66 10.09 -24.42
C GLY A 276 -9.99 9.85 -23.06
N ARG A 277 -10.71 9.29 -22.06
CA ARG A 277 -10.19 9.03 -20.72
C ARG A 277 -9.47 7.69 -20.65
N LEU A 278 -8.39 7.62 -19.87
CA LEU A 278 -7.72 6.35 -19.54
C LEU A 278 -8.55 5.58 -18.52
N ARG A 279 -8.87 4.33 -18.84
CA ARG A 279 -9.66 3.46 -17.98
C ARG A 279 -9.09 2.05 -17.88
N LYS A 280 -9.32 1.42 -16.74
CA LYS A 280 -9.09 0.00 -16.51
C LYS A 280 -10.27 -0.82 -17.04
N ASP A 281 -9.99 -2.00 -17.60
CA ASP A 281 -11.00 -3.00 -17.93
C ASP A 281 -11.58 -3.61 -16.64
N MET A 282 -12.85 -3.32 -16.37
CA MET A 282 -13.57 -3.80 -15.19
C MET A 282 -14.21 -5.18 -15.39
N GLY A 283 -14.08 -5.77 -16.60
CA GLY A 283 -14.68 -7.04 -16.97
C GLY A 283 -16.11 -6.90 -17.50
N GLU A 284 -16.80 -8.02 -17.76
CA GLU A 284 -18.14 -8.04 -18.42
C GLU A 284 -19.23 -7.26 -17.70
N ALA A 285 -19.11 -7.08 -16.39
CA ALA A 285 -20.08 -6.30 -15.62
C ALA A 285 -20.10 -4.81 -16.00
N SER A 286 -18.97 -4.28 -16.47
CA SER A 286 -18.82 -2.86 -16.86
C SER A 286 -19.19 -2.56 -18.31
N ILE A 287 -19.37 -3.60 -19.15
CA ILE A 287 -19.65 -3.47 -20.59
C ILE A 287 -21.17 -3.27 -20.90
N LYS A 288 -22.03 -3.20 -19.89
CA LYS A 288 -23.48 -3.02 -20.08
C LYS A 288 -23.91 -1.61 -20.47
N THR A 289 -23.00 -0.67 -20.65
CA THR A 289 -23.30 0.62 -21.28
C THR A 289 -22.96 0.50 -22.77
N GLU A 290 -23.88 0.88 -23.65
CA GLU A 290 -23.85 0.80 -25.14
C GLU A 290 -22.75 1.67 -25.79
N GLU A 291 -21.59 1.86 -25.17
CA GLU A 291 -20.49 2.64 -25.75
C GLU A 291 -19.47 1.70 -26.39
N GLU A 292 -19.18 1.91 -27.68
CA GLU A 292 -18.07 1.24 -28.38
C GLU A 292 -16.72 1.64 -27.76
N PHE A 293 -16.13 0.76 -26.95
CA PHE A 293 -14.82 1.00 -26.36
C PHE A 293 -13.72 0.57 -27.35
N THR A 294 -12.91 1.52 -27.74
CA THR A 294 -11.69 1.22 -28.50
C THR A 294 -10.55 0.96 -27.51
N ARG A 295 -10.19 -0.31 -27.31
CA ARG A 295 -8.96 -0.70 -26.58
C ARG A 295 -7.75 -0.31 -27.41
N LYS A 296 -6.83 0.44 -26.84
CA LYS A 296 -5.57 0.84 -27.46
C LYS A 296 -4.42 0.40 -26.59
N LYS A 297 -3.41 -0.20 -27.21
CA LYS A 297 -2.14 -0.51 -26.54
C LYS A 297 -1.38 0.80 -26.33
N MET A 298 -0.66 0.88 -25.22
CA MET A 298 0.31 1.92 -24.96
C MET A 298 1.69 1.39 -25.36
N ASP A 299 2.40 2.11 -26.18
CA ASP A 299 3.78 1.82 -26.61
C ASP A 299 4.81 2.44 -25.67
#